data_b671c4b5fe741df8ab6fb21144ec81f8
#
_entry.id   b671c4b5fe741df8ab6fb21144ec81f8
#
_cell.length_a   1.000
_cell.length_b   1.000
_cell.length_c   1.000
_cell.angle_alpha   90.00
_cell.angle_beta   90.00
_cell.angle_gamma   90.00
#
_symmetry.space_group_name_H-M   'P 1'
#
loop_
_entity.id
_entity.type
_entity.pdbx_description
1 polymer ?
#
loop_
_entity_poly.entity_id
_entity_poly.type
_entity_poly.pdbx_seq_one_letter_code
_entity_poly.pdbx_strand_id
1 'polypeptide(L)'
;MFQADLIRLWEEHTSHEFSSRDTESTLATMTEDAYVNHIPVLTGGIGKDALRTFYSVDFIPTMPPDTKLTPISRTVGDQQLVDEMIFSFTHTQEMPWMLPRIPPTNRHVEVALVAIIRFRDGKVAHEHIYWDQASVLKQLGLLTDPGLPVFGVESADKVRGSA
;
A
#
# COMPACT_ATOMS: atom_id res chain seq x y z
N MET A 1 -14.08 19.11 7.47
CA MET A 1 -13.21 19.24 6.29
C MET A 1 -14.05 18.85 5.09
N PHE A 2 -13.96 19.54 3.96
CA PHE A 2 -14.71 19.15 2.76
C PHE A 2 -14.07 17.91 2.13
N GLN A 3 -14.84 17.10 1.40
CA GLN A 3 -14.33 15.90 0.73
C GLN A 3 -13.13 16.21 -0.22
N ALA A 4 -13.18 17.36 -0.90
CA ALA A 4 -12.08 17.82 -1.75
C ALA A 4 -10.76 18.04 -0.97
N ASP A 5 -10.83 18.43 0.30
CA ASP A 5 -9.65 18.62 1.14
C ASP A 5 -9.06 17.27 1.56
N LEU A 6 -9.91 16.25 1.81
CA LEU A 6 -9.45 14.89 2.12
C LEU A 6 -8.74 14.27 0.92
N ILE A 7 -9.29 14.45 -0.27
CA ILE A 7 -8.68 13.97 -1.52
C ILE A 7 -7.30 14.61 -1.71
N ARG A 8 -7.21 15.94 -1.62
CA ARG A 8 -5.94 16.67 -1.78
C ARG A 8 -4.89 16.24 -0.76
N LEU A 9 -5.28 16.09 0.51
CA LEU A 9 -4.37 15.65 1.57
C LEU A 9 -3.85 14.23 1.31
N TRP A 10 -4.72 13.32 0.87
CA TRP A 10 -4.31 11.97 0.54
C TRP A 10 -3.39 11.91 -0.69
N GLU A 11 -3.68 12.69 -1.71
CA GLU A 11 -2.82 12.79 -2.89
C GLU A 11 -1.45 13.42 -2.58
N GLU A 12 -1.40 14.41 -1.69
CA GLU A 12 -0.16 14.97 -1.16
C GLU A 12 0.64 13.90 -0.41
N HIS A 13 -0.01 13.18 0.52
CA HIS A 13 0.61 12.11 1.29
C HIS A 13 1.23 11.04 0.39
N THR A 14 0.46 10.46 -0.52
CA THR A 14 0.95 9.43 -1.46
C THR A 14 2.00 9.95 -2.44
N SER A 15 1.95 11.23 -2.80
CA SER A 15 3.01 11.85 -3.60
C SER A 15 4.35 11.89 -2.84
N HIS A 16 4.32 12.11 -1.53
CA HIS A 16 5.54 12.06 -0.70
C HIS A 16 6.10 10.65 -0.58
N GLU A 17 5.25 9.62 -0.55
CA GLU A 17 5.68 8.22 -0.51
C GLU A 17 6.26 7.73 -1.84
N PHE A 18 5.56 7.96 -2.94
CA PHE A 18 5.83 7.31 -4.23
C PHE A 18 6.60 8.20 -5.22
N SER A 19 6.44 9.53 -5.14
CA SER A 19 7.05 10.46 -6.10
C SER A 19 8.31 11.12 -5.53
N SER A 20 8.18 11.93 -4.48
CA SER A 20 9.35 12.59 -3.87
C SER A 20 10.17 11.67 -2.97
N ARG A 21 9.57 10.59 -2.47
CA ARG A 21 10.18 9.61 -1.56
C ARG A 21 10.78 10.27 -0.31
N ASP A 22 10.00 11.15 0.32
CA ASP A 22 10.41 11.97 1.44
C ASP A 22 9.65 11.58 2.72
N THR A 23 10.34 10.91 3.63
CA THR A 23 9.81 10.46 4.91
C THR A 23 9.26 11.59 5.77
N GLU A 24 9.99 12.71 5.91
CA GLU A 24 9.56 13.79 6.81
C GLU A 24 8.34 14.53 6.24
N SER A 25 8.29 14.73 4.94
CA SER A 25 7.10 15.28 4.27
C SER A 25 5.89 14.34 4.39
N THR A 26 6.07 13.03 4.25
CA THR A 26 5.02 12.03 4.51
C THR A 26 4.49 12.16 5.95
N LEU A 27 5.39 12.15 6.96
CA LEU A 27 5.01 12.27 8.36
C LEU A 27 4.37 13.62 8.72
N ALA A 28 4.70 14.70 8.01
CA ALA A 28 4.09 16.01 8.23
C ALA A 28 2.58 16.02 7.93
N THR A 29 2.12 15.18 7.02
CA THR A 29 0.70 14.99 6.68
C THR A 29 -0.07 14.15 7.72
N MET A 30 0.61 13.54 8.68
CA MET A 30 0.03 12.58 9.64
C MET A 30 -0.16 13.20 11.04
N THR A 31 -1.10 12.65 11.83
CA THR A 31 -1.23 12.98 13.25
C THR A 31 -0.07 12.41 14.06
N GLU A 32 0.17 12.91 15.28
CA GLU A 32 1.25 12.44 16.14
C GLU A 32 1.11 10.97 16.55
N ASP A 33 -0.12 10.53 16.75
CA ASP A 33 -0.49 9.17 17.11
C ASP A 33 -0.96 8.33 15.93
N ALA A 34 -0.66 8.76 14.70
CA ALA A 34 -1.03 8.03 13.49
C ALA A 34 -0.50 6.60 13.49
N TYR A 35 -1.20 5.71 12.79
CA TYR A 35 -0.70 4.35 12.59
C TYR A 35 -0.95 3.86 11.15
N VAL A 36 -0.05 3.00 10.69
CA VAL A 36 -0.14 2.30 9.40
C VAL A 36 -0.17 0.80 9.67
N ASN A 37 -1.03 0.09 8.99
CA ASN A 37 -1.17 -1.34 9.14
C ASN A 37 -1.38 -2.02 7.78
N HIS A 38 -0.37 -2.73 7.31
CA HIS A 38 -0.46 -3.64 6.19
C HIS A 38 -1.02 -4.98 6.67
N ILE A 39 -2.32 -5.16 6.50
CA ILE A 39 -3.11 -6.22 7.15
C ILE A 39 -2.56 -7.64 6.88
N PRO A 40 -2.17 -8.03 5.66
CA PRO A 40 -1.74 -9.40 5.40
C PRO A 40 -0.46 -9.82 6.15
N VAL A 41 0.40 -8.89 6.51
CA VAL A 41 1.74 -9.17 7.09
C VAL A 41 2.00 -8.46 8.41
N LEU A 42 1.05 -7.64 8.89
CA LEU A 42 1.11 -6.90 10.16
C LEU A 42 2.32 -5.95 10.25
N THR A 43 2.72 -5.37 9.13
CA THR A 43 3.79 -4.36 9.06
C THR A 43 3.23 -2.95 9.10
N GLY A 44 4.05 -1.99 9.46
CA GLY A 44 3.70 -0.59 9.66
C GLY A 44 4.26 -0.06 10.98
N GLY A 45 3.52 0.80 11.66
CA GLY A 45 3.93 1.36 12.93
C GLY A 45 2.82 2.16 13.60
N ILE A 46 2.98 2.44 14.89
CA ILE A 46 2.06 3.25 15.70
C ILE A 46 2.85 4.45 16.27
N GLY A 47 2.37 5.66 15.98
CA GLY A 47 3.02 6.91 16.36
C GLY A 47 4.17 7.30 15.44
N LYS A 48 4.48 8.59 15.39
CA LYS A 48 5.45 9.14 14.42
C LYS A 48 6.85 8.55 14.52
N ASP A 49 7.32 8.16 15.69
CA ASP A 49 8.67 7.59 15.83
C ASP A 49 8.77 6.21 15.18
N ALA A 50 7.78 5.33 15.41
CA ALA A 50 7.72 4.04 14.75
C ALA A 50 7.49 4.19 13.24
N LEU A 51 6.63 5.12 12.82
CA LEU A 51 6.38 5.41 11.42
C LEU A 51 7.59 6.02 10.72
N ARG A 52 8.40 6.84 11.41
CA ARG A 52 9.66 7.33 10.85
C ARG A 52 10.60 6.18 10.49
N THR A 53 10.75 5.21 11.39
CA THR A 53 11.54 4.00 11.12
C THR A 53 10.94 3.22 9.95
N PHE A 54 9.63 2.97 9.97
CA PHE A 54 8.93 2.26 8.91
C PHE A 54 9.14 2.93 7.53
N TYR A 55 8.88 4.22 7.40
CA TYR A 55 9.01 4.93 6.12
C TYR A 55 10.45 5.09 5.67
N SER A 56 11.41 5.36 6.57
CA SER A 56 12.79 5.63 6.19
C SER A 56 13.65 4.38 5.99
N VAL A 57 13.25 3.23 6.55
CA VAL A 57 14.03 1.99 6.49
C VAL A 57 13.30 0.91 5.71
N ASP A 58 12.03 0.65 6.04
CA ASP A 58 11.34 -0.53 5.55
C ASP A 58 10.53 -0.27 4.27
N PHE A 59 9.95 0.92 4.09
CA PHE A 59 8.98 1.19 3.02
C PHE A 59 9.59 1.94 1.83
N ILE A 60 9.94 3.22 2.00
CA ILE A 60 10.35 4.09 0.88
C ILE A 60 11.61 3.58 0.15
N PRO A 61 12.72 3.24 0.85
CA PRO A 61 13.94 2.81 0.16
C PRO A 61 13.87 1.41 -0.43
N THR A 62 12.90 0.60 0.01
CA THR A 62 12.75 -0.80 -0.43
C THR A 62 11.69 -0.98 -1.52
N MET A 63 11.13 0.11 -2.02
CA MET A 63 10.18 0.09 -3.13
C MET A 63 10.92 -0.18 -4.45
N PRO A 64 10.56 -1.23 -5.20
CA PRO A 64 11.12 -1.46 -6.54
C PRO A 64 10.96 -0.24 -7.45
N PRO A 65 11.90 0.02 -8.37
CA PRO A 65 11.88 1.24 -9.19
C PRO A 65 10.71 1.31 -10.18
N ASP A 66 10.12 0.17 -10.54
CA ASP A 66 8.96 0.06 -11.43
C ASP A 66 7.62 0.00 -10.70
N THR A 67 7.62 0.25 -9.39
CA THR A 67 6.40 0.27 -8.58
C THR A 67 5.39 1.27 -9.14
N LYS A 68 4.15 0.81 -9.31
CA LYS A 68 3.06 1.62 -9.85
C LYS A 68 1.76 1.37 -9.10
N LEU A 69 1.03 2.46 -8.84
CA LEU A 69 -0.36 2.47 -8.39
C LEU A 69 -1.26 2.84 -9.58
N THR A 70 -2.19 1.96 -9.94
CA THR A 70 -3.19 2.23 -10.97
C THR A 70 -4.55 2.36 -10.31
N PRO A 71 -5.13 3.58 -10.21
CA PRO A 71 -6.44 3.78 -9.57
C PRO A 71 -7.55 3.03 -10.30
N ILE A 72 -8.48 2.45 -9.54
CA ILE A 72 -9.70 1.79 -10.04
C ILE A 72 -10.93 2.59 -9.58
N SER A 73 -11.09 2.76 -8.26
CA SER A 73 -12.21 3.52 -7.70
C SER A 73 -11.82 4.24 -6.41
N ARG A 74 -12.55 5.30 -6.08
CA ARG A 74 -12.38 6.05 -4.84
C ARG A 74 -13.72 6.38 -4.24
N THR A 75 -13.88 6.11 -2.95
CA THR A 75 -15.03 6.52 -2.15
C THR A 75 -14.60 7.48 -1.05
N VAL A 76 -15.28 8.61 -0.91
CA VAL A 76 -14.95 9.63 0.08
C VAL A 76 -16.15 9.90 0.97
N GLY A 77 -15.98 9.67 2.27
CA GLY A 77 -16.91 10.04 3.32
C GLY A 77 -16.51 11.33 4.03
N ASP A 78 -17.07 11.57 5.22
CA ASP A 78 -16.83 12.81 5.99
C ASP A 78 -15.42 12.86 6.62
N GLN A 79 -14.89 11.70 7.00
CA GLN A 79 -13.59 11.58 7.68
C GLN A 79 -12.79 10.36 7.20
N GLN A 80 -13.20 9.74 6.13
CA GLN A 80 -12.58 8.53 5.61
C GLN A 80 -12.58 8.52 4.09
N LEU A 81 -11.52 8.00 3.52
CA LEU A 81 -11.38 7.75 2.10
C LEU A 81 -11.01 6.27 1.91
N VAL A 82 -11.56 5.67 0.88
CA VAL A 82 -11.22 4.32 0.45
C VAL A 82 -10.76 4.38 -0.99
N ASP A 83 -9.56 3.92 -1.25
CA ASP A 83 -8.99 3.74 -2.59
C ASP A 83 -8.91 2.27 -2.94
N GLU A 84 -9.47 1.91 -4.08
CA GLU A 84 -9.24 0.64 -4.76
C GLU A 84 -8.29 0.88 -5.92
N MET A 85 -7.24 0.08 -6.00
CA MET A 85 -6.19 0.24 -7.01
C MET A 85 -5.54 -1.08 -7.37
N ILE A 86 -4.83 -1.11 -8.48
CA ILE A 86 -3.88 -2.18 -8.76
C ILE A 86 -2.48 -1.70 -8.37
N PHE A 87 -1.84 -2.44 -7.48
CA PHE A 87 -0.45 -2.26 -7.11
C PHE A 87 0.41 -3.22 -7.93
N SER A 88 1.42 -2.70 -8.62
CA SER A 88 2.30 -3.52 -9.46
C SER A 88 3.77 -3.19 -9.23
N PHE A 89 4.61 -4.21 -9.28
CA PHE A 89 6.07 -4.11 -9.12
C PHE A 89 6.76 -5.37 -9.63
N THR A 90 8.05 -5.26 -9.93
CA THR A 90 8.93 -6.42 -10.11
C THR A 90 9.76 -6.62 -8.84
N HIS A 91 9.68 -7.80 -8.24
CA HIS A 91 10.33 -8.12 -6.96
C HIS A 91 11.86 -8.26 -7.13
N THR A 92 12.54 -7.13 -7.36
CA THR A 92 14.00 -7.06 -7.62
C THR A 92 14.83 -6.79 -6.37
N GLN A 93 14.20 -6.48 -5.24
CA GLN A 93 14.84 -6.19 -3.96
C GLN A 93 13.99 -6.69 -2.80
N GLU A 94 14.56 -6.77 -1.61
CA GLU A 94 13.79 -7.09 -0.40
C GLU A 94 12.74 -6.01 -0.13
N MET A 95 11.53 -6.44 0.23
CA MET A 95 10.39 -5.58 0.55
C MET A 95 9.84 -5.99 1.93
N PRO A 96 10.50 -5.61 3.03
CA PRO A 96 10.14 -6.10 4.38
C PRO A 96 8.72 -5.71 4.79
N TRP A 97 8.17 -4.64 4.24
CA TRP A 97 6.82 -4.18 4.52
C TRP A 97 5.72 -5.02 3.83
N MET A 98 6.01 -5.68 2.72
CA MET A 98 5.04 -6.49 1.95
C MET A 98 5.41 -7.98 1.92
N LEU A 99 6.68 -8.29 1.85
CA LEU A 99 7.24 -9.63 1.67
C LEU A 99 8.36 -9.90 2.71
N PRO A 100 8.05 -9.81 4.02
CA PRO A 100 9.07 -9.96 5.06
C PRO A 100 9.80 -11.31 4.93
N ARG A 101 11.13 -11.26 4.92
CA ARG A 101 12.03 -12.43 4.82
C ARG A 101 11.97 -13.21 3.50
N ILE A 102 11.38 -12.66 2.48
CA ILE A 102 11.36 -13.28 1.15
C ILE A 102 12.44 -12.61 0.30
N PRO A 103 13.45 -13.35 -0.17
CA PRO A 103 14.48 -12.81 -1.04
C PRO A 103 13.91 -12.48 -2.42
N PRO A 104 14.55 -11.55 -3.16
CA PRO A 104 14.10 -11.13 -4.49
C PRO A 104 13.91 -12.32 -5.44
N THR A 105 12.74 -12.39 -6.06
CA THR A 105 12.37 -13.46 -7.02
C THR A 105 12.54 -13.03 -8.47
N ASN A 106 12.72 -11.73 -8.73
CA ASN A 106 12.70 -11.11 -10.06
C ASN A 106 11.42 -11.34 -10.86
N ARG A 107 10.31 -11.68 -10.18
CA ARG A 107 9.01 -11.87 -10.82
C ARG A 107 8.19 -10.60 -10.72
N HIS A 108 7.41 -10.35 -11.77
CA HIS A 108 6.43 -9.27 -11.79
C HIS A 108 5.16 -9.69 -11.05
N VAL A 109 4.59 -8.76 -10.30
CA VAL A 109 3.36 -8.94 -9.52
C VAL A 109 2.39 -7.80 -9.83
N GLU A 110 1.13 -8.14 -10.00
CA GLU A 110 0.01 -7.21 -10.02
C GLU A 110 -1.08 -7.71 -9.07
N VAL A 111 -1.48 -6.89 -8.12
CA VAL A 111 -2.47 -7.28 -7.10
C VAL A 111 -3.47 -6.17 -6.87
N ALA A 112 -4.74 -6.54 -6.73
CA ALA A 112 -5.77 -5.61 -6.25
C ALA A 112 -5.47 -5.24 -4.80
N LEU A 113 -5.45 -3.94 -4.53
CA LEU A 113 -5.14 -3.38 -3.23
C LEU A 113 -6.23 -2.39 -2.83
N VAL A 114 -6.63 -2.43 -1.57
CA VAL A 114 -7.55 -1.47 -0.97
C VAL A 114 -6.84 -0.76 0.18
N ALA A 115 -6.83 0.56 0.15
CA ALA A 115 -6.38 1.40 1.24
C ALA A 115 -7.58 2.12 1.86
N ILE A 116 -7.73 2.01 3.18
CA ILE A 116 -8.74 2.69 3.98
C ILE A 116 -8.05 3.72 4.86
N ILE A 117 -8.27 5.00 4.57
CA ILE A 117 -7.60 6.11 5.20
C ILE A 117 -8.58 6.87 6.09
N ARG A 118 -8.22 7.04 7.35
CA ARG A 118 -8.95 7.88 8.31
C ARG A 118 -8.26 9.22 8.47
N PHE A 119 -9.06 10.28 8.51
CA PHE A 119 -8.59 11.65 8.75
C PHE A 119 -9.10 12.18 10.07
N ARG A 120 -8.26 12.95 10.75
CA ARG A 120 -8.57 13.67 11.98
C ARG A 120 -7.74 14.95 12.03
N ASP A 121 -8.37 16.05 12.41
CA ASP A 121 -7.72 17.37 12.57
C ASP A 121 -6.91 17.82 11.35
N GLY A 122 -7.43 17.53 10.15
CA GLY A 122 -6.76 17.91 8.91
C GLY A 122 -5.54 17.09 8.54
N LYS A 123 -5.40 15.90 9.11
CA LYS A 123 -4.27 14.99 8.89
C LYS A 123 -4.71 13.53 8.74
N VAL A 124 -3.85 12.72 8.16
CA VAL A 124 -3.99 11.27 8.13
C VAL A 124 -3.82 10.72 9.54
N ALA A 125 -4.84 10.04 10.06
CA ALA A 125 -4.82 9.44 11.39
C ALA A 125 -4.52 7.95 11.36
N HIS A 126 -4.96 7.25 10.33
CA HIS A 126 -4.49 5.88 10.08
C HIS A 126 -4.70 5.45 8.64
N GLU A 127 -3.98 4.38 8.30
CA GLU A 127 -4.09 3.64 7.05
C GLU A 127 -4.23 2.15 7.35
N HIS A 128 -5.27 1.53 6.81
CA HIS A 128 -5.42 0.09 6.75
C HIS A 128 -5.29 -0.35 5.29
N ILE A 129 -4.29 -1.17 5.00
CA ILE A 129 -3.95 -1.55 3.64
C ILE A 129 -4.13 -3.06 3.49
N TYR A 130 -4.95 -3.43 2.51
CA TYR A 130 -5.37 -4.81 2.24
C TYR A 130 -4.94 -5.22 0.84
N TRP A 131 -4.43 -6.43 0.71
CA TRP A 131 -4.22 -7.09 -0.58
C TRP A 131 -4.38 -8.60 -0.43
N ASP A 132 -4.51 -9.29 -1.54
CA ASP A 132 -4.56 -10.76 -1.56
C ASP A 132 -3.14 -11.34 -1.49
N GLN A 133 -2.74 -11.73 -0.28
CA GLN A 133 -1.45 -12.36 0.00
C GLN A 133 -1.25 -13.64 -0.79
N ALA A 134 -2.29 -14.46 -0.94
CA ALA A 134 -2.18 -15.72 -1.66
C ALA A 134 -1.91 -15.50 -3.15
N SER A 135 -2.57 -14.50 -3.75
CA SER A 135 -2.31 -14.06 -5.12
C SER A 135 -0.86 -13.60 -5.32
N VAL A 136 -0.34 -12.79 -4.41
CA VAL A 136 1.06 -12.32 -4.46
C VAL A 136 2.01 -13.50 -4.39
N LEU A 137 1.86 -14.38 -3.40
CA LEU A 137 2.73 -15.56 -3.23
C LEU A 137 2.67 -16.51 -4.43
N LYS A 138 1.50 -16.68 -5.05
CA LYS A 138 1.35 -17.47 -6.27
C LYS A 138 2.13 -16.87 -7.44
N GLN A 139 2.01 -15.57 -7.68
CA GLN A 139 2.73 -14.87 -8.75
C GLN A 139 4.25 -14.92 -8.55
N LEU A 140 4.71 -14.88 -7.30
CA LEU A 140 6.12 -15.05 -6.95
C LEU A 140 6.63 -16.50 -7.07
N GLY A 141 5.73 -17.48 -7.32
CA GLY A 141 6.07 -18.89 -7.41
C GLY A 141 6.36 -19.56 -6.08
N LEU A 142 5.91 -18.95 -4.98
CA LEU A 142 6.08 -19.47 -3.62
C LEU A 142 4.89 -20.31 -3.15
N LEU A 143 3.74 -20.15 -3.77
CA LEU A 143 2.55 -20.93 -3.53
C LEU A 143 2.24 -21.78 -4.79
N THR A 144 2.65 -23.04 -4.76
CA THR A 144 2.71 -23.92 -5.95
C THR A 144 1.69 -25.07 -5.94
N ASP A 145 0.97 -25.29 -4.83
CA ASP A 145 -0.02 -26.37 -4.76
C ASP A 145 -1.22 -26.08 -5.70
N PRO A 146 -1.43 -26.91 -6.76
CA PRO A 146 -2.51 -26.69 -7.70
C PRO A 146 -3.89 -27.01 -7.15
N GLY A 147 -3.98 -27.66 -5.99
CA GLY A 147 -5.24 -27.96 -5.30
C GLY A 147 -5.82 -26.79 -4.51
N LEU A 148 -5.07 -25.72 -4.31
CA LEU A 148 -5.54 -24.54 -3.60
C LEU A 148 -6.38 -23.63 -4.52
N PRO A 149 -7.53 -23.12 -4.05
CA PRO A 149 -8.39 -22.21 -4.82
C PRO A 149 -7.80 -20.77 -4.83
N VAL A 150 -6.60 -20.64 -5.38
CA VAL A 150 -5.86 -19.36 -5.41
C VAL A 150 -5.65 -18.93 -6.85
N PHE A 151 -5.95 -17.65 -7.11
CA PHE A 151 -5.66 -17.00 -8.39
C PHE A 151 -4.43 -16.11 -8.27
N GLY A 152 -3.73 -15.87 -9.36
CA GLY A 152 -2.61 -14.96 -9.47
C GLY A 152 -3.04 -13.60 -10.02
N VAL A 153 -2.42 -13.19 -11.12
CA VAL A 153 -2.71 -11.93 -11.81
C VAL A 153 -4.16 -11.81 -12.28
N GLU A 154 -4.84 -12.92 -12.50
CA GLU A 154 -6.24 -12.99 -12.95
C GLU A 154 -7.19 -12.21 -12.02
N SER A 155 -6.88 -12.12 -10.73
CA SER A 155 -7.67 -11.32 -9.78
C SER A 155 -7.57 -9.81 -10.09
N ALA A 156 -6.39 -9.31 -10.40
CA ALA A 156 -6.17 -7.93 -10.80
C ALA A 156 -6.80 -7.63 -12.17
N ASP A 157 -6.68 -8.57 -13.12
CA ASP A 157 -7.28 -8.43 -14.46
C ASP A 157 -8.80 -8.32 -14.38
N LYS A 158 -9.41 -9.11 -13.49
CA LYS A 158 -10.87 -9.07 -13.31
C LYS A 158 -11.35 -7.75 -12.72
N VAL A 159 -10.60 -7.15 -11.81
CA VAL A 159 -10.91 -5.83 -11.26
C VAL A 159 -10.83 -4.75 -12.34
N ARG A 160 -9.81 -4.79 -13.21
CA ARG A 160 -9.70 -3.89 -14.37
C ARG A 160 -10.86 -4.03 -15.36
N GLY A 161 -11.29 -5.25 -15.65
CA GLY A 161 -12.38 -5.53 -16.59
C GLY A 161 -13.77 -5.23 -16.05
N SER A 162 -13.88 -4.93 -14.75
CA SER A 162 -15.14 -4.58 -14.06
C SER A 162 -15.31 -3.06 -13.92
N ALA A 163 -14.35 -2.27 -14.33
CA ALA A 163 -14.34 -0.82 -14.27
C ALA A 163 -14.85 -0.15 -15.55
#